data_23381bd5ee2d15828f6fe9deba96fd14
#
_entry.id   23381bd5ee2d15828f6fe9deba96fd14
#
_cell.length_a   1.000
_cell.length_b   1.000
_cell.length_c   1.000
_cell.angle_alpha   90.00
_cell.angle_beta   90.00
_cell.angle_gamma   90.00
#
_symmetry.space_group_name_H-M   'P 1'
#
loop_
_entity.id
_entity.type
_entity.pdbx_description
1 polymer ?
#
loop_
_entity_poly.entity_id
_entity_poly.type
_entity_poly.pdbx_seq_one_letter_code
_entity_poly.pdbx_strand_id
1 'polypeptide(L)'
;MPYCPNCGKEVSTDAKFCVNCGKSLEIAAAVAGTPVRTTSQQLASLGSRIVAGIIDYIIIGIVAAVIVFALFAPVYTVSSMRGGMMPFPFWGWFGGMFGIQFLLWLVYFTYFEGTSGQTLGKKFRHIKVLKSDGTPCDFGAALVRNLLRIIDSLPFIYIVGIILIAATDKHQRLGDMLAKTIVVKV
;
A
#
# COMPACT_ATOMS: atom_id res chain seq x y z
N MET A 1 -2.88 -40.05 -18.66
CA MET A 1 -2.16 -40.74 -17.58
C MET A 1 -1.11 -39.76 -17.04
N PRO A 2 -0.96 -39.60 -15.72
CA PRO A 2 0.04 -38.68 -15.15
C PRO A 2 1.45 -39.25 -15.30
N TYR A 3 2.44 -38.34 -15.40
CA TYR A 3 3.86 -38.70 -15.48
C TYR A 3 4.58 -38.36 -14.18
N CYS A 4 5.55 -39.17 -13.81
CA CYS A 4 6.37 -38.92 -12.62
C CYS A 4 7.21 -37.62 -12.81
N PRO A 5 7.10 -36.62 -11.92
CA PRO A 5 7.82 -35.35 -12.07
C PRO A 5 9.34 -35.47 -11.89
N ASN A 6 9.83 -36.62 -11.41
CA ASN A 6 11.24 -36.84 -11.18
C ASN A 6 11.93 -37.61 -12.31
N CYS A 7 11.26 -38.59 -12.94
CA CYS A 7 11.87 -39.45 -13.96
C CYS A 7 11.09 -39.50 -15.27
N GLY A 8 9.97 -38.78 -15.40
CA GLY A 8 9.19 -38.66 -16.62
C GLY A 8 8.41 -39.92 -17.04
N LYS A 9 8.42 -41.01 -16.26
CA LYS A 9 7.75 -42.26 -16.61
C LYS A 9 6.27 -42.17 -16.25
N GLU A 10 5.40 -42.80 -17.06
CA GLU A 10 3.97 -42.91 -16.78
C GLU A 10 3.72 -43.66 -15.47
N VAL A 11 2.81 -43.14 -14.66
CA VAL A 11 2.41 -43.71 -13.37
C VAL A 11 0.88 -43.79 -13.32
N SER A 12 0.35 -44.77 -12.58
CA SER A 12 -1.10 -44.86 -12.38
C SER A 12 -1.58 -43.69 -11.49
N THR A 13 -2.83 -43.26 -11.68
CA THR A 13 -3.46 -42.15 -10.93
C THR A 13 -3.49 -42.39 -9.43
N ASP A 14 -3.49 -43.63 -8.98
CA ASP A 14 -3.57 -44.01 -7.57
C ASP A 14 -2.22 -44.44 -6.96
N ALA A 15 -1.12 -44.35 -7.72
CA ALA A 15 0.19 -44.77 -7.26
C ALA A 15 0.75 -43.79 -6.21
N LYS A 16 1.02 -44.29 -5.01
CA LYS A 16 1.67 -43.52 -3.92
C LYS A 16 3.16 -43.31 -4.14
N PHE A 17 3.79 -44.20 -4.90
CA PHE A 17 5.22 -44.14 -5.22
C PHE A 17 5.43 -44.47 -6.70
N CYS A 18 6.43 -43.83 -7.31
CA CYS A 18 6.83 -44.16 -8.66
C CYS A 18 7.53 -45.51 -8.70
N VAL A 19 7.01 -46.44 -9.46
CA VAL A 19 7.58 -47.81 -9.59
C VAL A 19 8.95 -47.83 -10.26
N ASN A 20 9.35 -46.78 -10.94
CA ASN A 20 10.63 -46.67 -11.63
C ASN A 20 11.74 -46.00 -10.81
N CYS A 21 11.42 -44.94 -10.03
CA CYS A 21 12.42 -44.17 -9.27
C CYS A 21 12.16 -44.12 -7.76
N GLY A 22 11.12 -44.79 -7.26
CA GLY A 22 10.79 -44.86 -5.84
C GLY A 22 10.32 -43.59 -5.16
N LYS A 23 10.21 -42.49 -5.91
CA LYS A 23 9.81 -41.19 -5.35
C LYS A 23 8.34 -41.20 -4.96
N SER A 24 8.00 -40.69 -3.77
CA SER A 24 6.63 -40.53 -3.32
C SER A 24 5.89 -39.55 -4.23
N LEU A 25 4.72 -39.94 -4.71
CA LEU A 25 3.83 -39.17 -5.57
C LEU A 25 2.72 -38.49 -4.77
N GLU A 26 2.53 -38.87 -3.50
CA GLU A 26 1.53 -38.25 -2.61
C GLU A 26 1.79 -36.73 -2.42
N ILE A 27 3.07 -36.33 -2.35
CA ILE A 27 3.43 -34.92 -2.24
C ILE A 27 3.14 -34.17 -3.55
N ALA A 28 3.32 -34.81 -4.69
CA ALA A 28 3.03 -34.21 -5.99
C ALA A 28 1.52 -34.12 -6.24
N ALA A 29 0.74 -35.10 -5.79
CA ALA A 29 -0.71 -35.06 -5.85
C ALA A 29 -1.31 -34.06 -4.85
N ALA A 30 -0.72 -33.94 -3.64
CA ALA A 30 -1.09 -32.92 -2.66
C ALA A 30 -0.73 -31.49 -3.13
N VAL A 31 0.36 -31.32 -3.89
CA VAL A 31 0.74 -30.02 -4.50
C VAL A 31 -0.05 -29.75 -5.80
N ALA A 32 -0.45 -30.78 -6.54
CA ALA A 32 -1.29 -30.65 -7.75
C ALA A 32 -2.81 -30.63 -7.44
N GLY A 33 -3.20 -31.17 -6.30
CA GLY A 33 -4.61 -31.28 -5.87
C GLY A 33 -5.04 -30.28 -4.79
N THR A 34 -4.12 -29.55 -4.18
CA THR A 34 -4.50 -28.26 -3.63
C THR A 34 -4.71 -27.36 -4.84
N PRO A 35 -5.97 -26.93 -5.14
CA PRO A 35 -6.08 -25.63 -5.72
C PRO A 35 -5.21 -24.79 -4.79
N VAL A 36 -4.11 -24.20 -5.30
CA VAL A 36 -3.62 -22.96 -4.72
C VAL A 36 -4.93 -22.24 -4.46
N ARG A 37 -5.34 -22.20 -3.20
CA ARG A 37 -6.46 -21.40 -2.78
C ARG A 37 -6.03 -20.03 -3.27
N THR A 38 -6.39 -19.71 -4.50
CA THR A 38 -6.74 -18.37 -4.86
C THR A 38 -7.85 -18.10 -3.86
N THR A 39 -7.42 -17.81 -2.64
CA THR A 39 -8.23 -17.12 -1.68
C THR A 39 -8.69 -15.99 -2.56
N SER A 40 -9.96 -16.04 -2.96
CA SER A 40 -10.56 -14.97 -3.74
C SER A 40 -10.27 -13.75 -2.87
N GLN A 41 -9.15 -13.07 -3.19
CA GLN A 41 -8.63 -12.01 -2.35
C GLN A 41 -9.71 -10.95 -2.46
N GLN A 42 -10.58 -10.91 -1.44
CA GLN A 42 -11.69 -9.98 -1.47
C GLN A 42 -11.08 -8.59 -1.59
N LEU A 43 -11.38 -7.94 -2.69
CA LEU A 43 -10.95 -6.58 -2.92
C LEU A 43 -11.48 -5.69 -1.78
N ALA A 44 -10.63 -4.79 -1.31
CA ALA A 44 -11.03 -3.86 -0.26
C ALA A 44 -12.10 -2.91 -0.80
N SER A 45 -13.21 -2.79 -0.08
CA SER A 45 -14.28 -1.84 -0.43
C SER A 45 -13.79 -0.40 -0.36
N LEU A 46 -14.41 0.49 -1.13
CA LEU A 46 -14.11 1.92 -1.12
C LEU A 46 -14.19 2.50 0.30
N GLY A 47 -15.23 2.14 1.06
CA GLY A 47 -15.41 2.62 2.45
C GLY A 47 -14.25 2.25 3.36
N SER A 48 -13.73 0.99 3.30
CA SER A 48 -12.59 0.59 4.13
C SER A 48 -11.31 1.33 3.76
N ARG A 49 -11.10 1.70 2.49
CA ARG A 49 -9.96 2.50 2.04
C ARG A 49 -10.04 3.96 2.51
N ILE A 50 -11.25 4.54 2.48
CA ILE A 50 -11.49 5.91 2.95
C ILE A 50 -11.23 5.99 4.46
N VAL A 51 -11.81 5.08 5.25
CA VAL A 51 -11.61 5.07 6.72
C VAL A 51 -10.14 4.86 7.07
N ALA A 52 -9.44 3.93 6.39
CA ALA A 52 -8.01 3.74 6.60
C ALA A 52 -7.22 5.03 6.29
N GLY A 53 -7.55 5.72 5.20
CA GLY A 53 -6.94 6.99 4.84
C GLY A 53 -7.17 8.08 5.88
N ILE A 54 -8.39 8.22 6.41
CA ILE A 54 -8.71 9.20 7.46
C ILE A 54 -7.85 8.96 8.70
N ILE A 55 -7.73 7.71 9.15
CA ILE A 55 -6.89 7.35 10.29
C ILE A 55 -5.43 7.74 10.03
N ASP A 56 -4.89 7.39 8.86
CA ASP A 56 -3.51 7.73 8.50
C ASP A 56 -3.30 9.25 8.45
N TYR A 57 -4.24 10.02 7.90
CA TYR A 57 -4.15 11.49 7.86
C TYR A 57 -4.22 12.12 9.25
N ILE A 58 -5.01 11.59 10.17
CA ILE A 58 -5.05 12.05 11.57
C ILE A 58 -3.69 11.81 12.24
N ILE A 59 -3.10 10.60 12.07
CA ILE A 59 -1.79 10.26 12.65
C ILE A 59 -0.71 11.20 12.11
N ILE A 60 -0.63 11.36 10.79
CA ILE A 60 0.36 12.25 10.16
C ILE A 60 0.14 13.69 10.58
N GLY A 61 -1.11 14.13 10.67
CA GLY A 61 -1.48 15.47 11.11
C GLY A 61 -1.01 15.78 12.53
N ILE A 62 -1.19 14.85 13.47
CA ILE A 62 -0.71 14.98 14.85
C ILE A 62 0.82 15.06 14.89
N VAL A 63 1.51 14.15 14.19
CA VAL A 63 2.98 14.14 14.12
C VAL A 63 3.51 15.44 13.51
N ALA A 64 2.91 15.88 12.41
CA ALA A 64 3.29 17.14 11.78
C ALA A 64 3.04 18.36 12.70
N ALA A 65 1.91 18.39 13.40
CA ALA A 65 1.61 19.48 14.34
C ALA A 65 2.65 19.57 15.46
N VAL A 66 3.06 18.42 16.01
CA VAL A 66 4.12 18.36 17.05
C VAL A 66 5.45 18.86 16.51
N ILE A 67 5.86 18.40 15.31
CA ILE A 67 7.12 18.82 14.67
C ILE A 67 7.09 20.32 14.37
N VAL A 68 6.03 20.82 13.77
CA VAL A 68 5.87 22.24 13.45
C VAL A 68 5.90 23.07 14.71
N PHE A 69 5.16 22.68 15.75
CA PHE A 69 5.18 23.36 17.03
C PHE A 69 6.59 23.40 17.62
N ALA A 70 7.30 22.28 17.68
CA ALA A 70 8.65 22.20 18.23
C ALA A 70 9.66 23.07 17.46
N LEU A 71 9.54 23.15 16.13
CA LEU A 71 10.45 23.93 15.29
C LEU A 71 10.16 25.45 15.34
N PHE A 72 8.89 25.83 15.38
CA PHE A 72 8.48 27.22 15.22
C PHE A 72 8.17 27.94 16.54
N ALA A 73 7.83 27.23 17.63
CA ALA A 73 7.59 27.86 18.91
C ALA A 73 8.79 28.68 19.44
N PRO A 74 10.05 28.19 19.38
CA PRO A 74 11.21 28.96 19.79
C PRO A 74 11.41 30.24 18.96
N VAL A 75 11.19 30.15 17.65
CA VAL A 75 11.31 31.28 16.70
C VAL A 75 10.25 32.35 17.02
N TYR A 76 9.03 31.91 17.29
CA TYR A 76 7.92 32.79 17.67
C TYR A 76 8.21 33.53 18.98
N THR A 77 8.65 32.81 20.02
CA THR A 77 8.94 33.42 21.33
C THR A 77 10.08 34.43 21.25
N VAL A 78 11.18 34.11 20.54
CA VAL A 78 12.30 35.06 20.37
C VAL A 78 11.89 36.30 19.58
N SER A 79 11.06 36.13 18.53
CA SER A 79 10.59 37.27 17.75
C SER A 79 9.65 38.18 18.51
N SER A 80 8.74 37.62 19.33
CA SER A 80 7.82 38.39 20.17
C SER A 80 8.55 39.17 21.26
N MET A 81 9.60 38.57 21.89
CA MET A 81 10.42 39.26 22.90
C MET A 81 11.22 40.44 22.34
N ARG A 82 11.55 40.39 21.03
CA ARG A 82 12.30 41.48 20.36
C ARG A 82 11.39 42.59 19.78
N GLY A 83 10.09 42.52 20.01
CA GLY A 83 9.13 43.48 19.47
C GLY A 83 9.06 43.45 17.93
N GLY A 84 9.54 42.38 17.32
CA GLY A 84 9.62 42.23 15.88
C GLY A 84 8.37 41.59 15.26
N MET A 85 8.07 42.00 14.05
CA MET A 85 7.11 41.33 13.19
C MET A 85 7.63 39.91 12.84
N MET A 86 6.74 38.97 12.58
CA MET A 86 7.10 37.58 12.20
C MET A 86 8.30 37.55 11.24
N PRO A 87 9.36 36.77 11.51
CA PRO A 87 10.61 36.79 10.72
C PRO A 87 10.46 36.29 9.29
N PHE A 88 9.32 35.68 9.01
CA PHE A 88 9.03 35.13 7.67
C PHE A 88 7.74 35.75 7.11
N PRO A 89 7.72 36.14 5.85
CA PRO A 89 6.48 36.51 5.20
C PRO A 89 5.48 35.33 5.25
N PHE A 90 4.20 35.64 5.39
CA PHE A 90 3.09 34.68 5.51
C PHE A 90 3.23 33.46 4.53
N TRP A 91 3.62 33.72 3.29
CA TRP A 91 3.84 32.69 2.27
C TRP A 91 5.00 31.76 2.59
N GLY A 92 6.07 32.22 3.21
CA GLY A 92 7.20 31.38 3.61
C GLY A 92 6.81 30.43 4.75
N TRP A 93 5.99 30.88 5.67
CA TRP A 93 5.49 30.05 6.78
C TRP A 93 4.57 28.93 6.28
N PHE A 94 3.59 29.29 5.43
CA PHE A 94 2.70 28.30 4.79
C PHE A 94 3.48 27.33 3.91
N GLY A 95 4.39 27.81 3.07
CA GLY A 95 5.21 26.96 2.19
C GLY A 95 6.05 25.94 2.98
N GLY A 96 6.66 26.37 4.09
CA GLY A 96 7.41 25.48 4.98
C GLY A 96 6.53 24.40 5.61
N MET A 97 5.37 24.78 6.14
CA MET A 97 4.42 23.83 6.73
C MET A 97 3.94 22.80 5.69
N PHE A 98 3.53 23.26 4.50
CA PHE A 98 3.09 22.36 3.44
C PHE A 98 4.21 21.43 2.96
N GLY A 99 5.46 21.92 2.88
CA GLY A 99 6.62 21.12 2.52
C GLY A 99 6.90 20.01 3.53
N ILE A 100 6.90 20.31 4.82
CA ILE A 100 7.09 19.33 5.88
C ILE A 100 5.95 18.31 5.88
N GLN A 101 4.71 18.76 5.80
CA GLN A 101 3.54 17.89 5.77
C GLN A 101 3.58 16.93 4.57
N PHE A 102 3.94 17.46 3.40
CA PHE A 102 4.07 16.67 2.19
C PHE A 102 5.18 15.62 2.29
N LEU A 103 6.35 16.00 2.80
CA LEU A 103 7.47 15.09 2.96
C LEU A 103 7.14 13.97 3.95
N LEU A 104 6.57 14.30 5.11
CA LEU A 104 6.12 13.32 6.10
C LEU A 104 5.10 12.35 5.50
N TRP A 105 4.16 12.87 4.74
CA TRP A 105 3.14 12.08 4.06
C TRP A 105 3.78 11.10 3.07
N LEU A 106 4.67 11.57 2.19
CA LEU A 106 5.33 10.76 1.17
C LEU A 106 6.18 9.65 1.81
N VAL A 107 7.01 10.01 2.80
CA VAL A 107 7.87 9.06 3.52
C VAL A 107 7.02 8.03 4.27
N TYR A 108 6.00 8.46 5.01
CA TYR A 108 5.13 7.56 5.77
C TYR A 108 4.47 6.51 4.88
N PHE A 109 3.76 6.95 3.83
CA PHE A 109 3.05 6.01 2.96
C PHE A 109 4.01 5.11 2.18
N THR A 110 5.10 5.65 1.64
CA THR A 110 6.07 4.86 0.86
C THR A 110 6.78 3.84 1.73
N TYR A 111 7.19 4.22 2.94
CA TYR A 111 7.86 3.32 3.88
C TYR A 111 6.95 2.17 4.31
N PHE A 112 5.76 2.47 4.83
CA PHE A 112 4.87 1.44 5.35
C PHE A 112 4.29 0.55 4.23
N GLU A 113 3.96 1.09 3.08
CA GLU A 113 3.47 0.29 1.95
C GLU A 113 4.60 -0.51 1.29
N GLY A 114 5.82 0.02 1.22
CA GLY A 114 6.97 -0.68 0.64
C GLY A 114 7.53 -1.80 1.52
N THR A 115 7.39 -1.70 2.86
CA THR A 115 7.90 -2.72 3.80
C THR A 115 6.86 -3.79 4.12
N SER A 116 5.66 -3.39 4.51
CA SER A 116 4.63 -4.30 5.02
C SER A 116 3.40 -4.41 4.10
N GLY A 117 3.30 -3.55 3.10
CA GLY A 117 2.10 -3.40 2.27
C GLY A 117 0.91 -2.76 3.01
N GLN A 118 1.13 -2.28 4.24
CA GLN A 118 0.06 -1.78 5.10
C GLN A 118 0.52 -0.56 5.88
N THR A 119 -0.22 0.55 5.81
CA THR A 119 -0.10 1.66 6.77
C THR A 119 -0.81 1.33 8.08
N LEU A 120 -0.67 2.15 9.11
CA LEU A 120 -1.35 1.95 10.38
C LEU A 120 -2.87 1.93 10.23
N GLY A 121 -3.43 2.88 9.46
CA GLY A 121 -4.86 2.90 9.15
C GLY A 121 -5.32 1.67 8.36
N LYS A 122 -4.50 1.17 7.44
CA LYS A 122 -4.78 -0.06 6.69
C LYS A 122 -4.73 -1.30 7.57
N LYS A 123 -3.79 -1.38 8.52
CA LYS A 123 -3.76 -2.44 9.54
C LYS A 123 -5.03 -2.45 10.36
N PHE A 124 -5.49 -1.28 10.81
CA PHE A 124 -6.72 -1.16 11.58
C PHE A 124 -7.95 -1.64 10.81
N ARG A 125 -7.97 -1.48 9.50
CA ARG A 125 -9.07 -1.91 8.61
C ARG A 125 -8.87 -3.29 8.00
N HIS A 126 -7.80 -4.02 8.39
CA HIS A 126 -7.48 -5.34 7.87
C HIS A 126 -7.43 -5.36 6.32
N ILE A 127 -6.75 -4.37 5.74
CA ILE A 127 -6.54 -4.27 4.29
C ILE A 127 -5.04 -4.17 3.98
N LYS A 128 -4.63 -4.77 2.87
CA LYS A 128 -3.22 -4.85 2.45
C LYS A 128 -3.08 -4.54 0.98
N VAL A 129 -1.96 -3.90 0.64
CA VAL A 129 -1.55 -3.66 -0.74
C VAL A 129 -0.68 -4.82 -1.20
N LEU A 130 -1.04 -5.39 -2.33
CA LEU A 130 -0.27 -6.41 -3.02
C LEU A 130 -0.07 -5.98 -4.48
N LYS A 131 0.92 -6.55 -5.14
CA LYS A 131 1.01 -6.48 -6.61
C LYS A 131 -0.10 -7.31 -7.24
N SER A 132 -0.42 -7.04 -8.49
CA SER A 132 -1.47 -7.77 -9.24
C SER A 132 -1.17 -9.26 -9.41
N ASP A 133 0.09 -9.66 -9.25
CA ASP A 133 0.56 -11.06 -9.26
C ASP A 133 0.44 -11.75 -7.88
N GLY A 134 -0.05 -11.05 -6.86
CA GLY A 134 -0.19 -11.54 -5.49
C GLY A 134 1.08 -11.40 -4.63
N THR A 135 2.18 -10.92 -5.19
CA THR A 135 3.42 -10.68 -4.42
C THR A 135 3.32 -9.42 -3.55
N PRO A 136 4.14 -9.32 -2.48
CA PRO A 136 4.20 -8.12 -1.66
C PRO A 136 4.53 -6.86 -2.47
N CYS A 137 3.95 -5.72 -2.07
CA CYS A 137 4.30 -4.43 -2.65
C CYS A 137 5.76 -4.09 -2.31
N ASP A 138 6.55 -3.68 -3.30
CA ASP A 138 7.90 -3.19 -3.11
C ASP A 138 7.96 -1.66 -2.99
N PHE A 139 9.13 -1.14 -2.63
CA PHE A 139 9.34 0.31 -2.48
C PHE A 139 9.11 1.09 -3.78
N GLY A 140 9.50 0.52 -4.92
CA GLY A 140 9.31 1.15 -6.23
C GLY A 140 7.82 1.33 -6.56
N ALA A 141 7.05 0.27 -6.42
CA ALA A 141 5.60 0.31 -6.62
C ALA A 141 4.90 1.24 -5.60
N ALA A 142 5.33 1.21 -4.32
CA ALA A 142 4.81 2.10 -3.30
C ALA A 142 5.11 3.58 -3.61
N LEU A 143 6.32 3.90 -4.06
CA LEU A 143 6.72 5.25 -4.43
C LEU A 143 5.89 5.77 -5.62
N VAL A 144 5.81 4.99 -6.70
CA VAL A 144 5.03 5.36 -7.90
C VAL A 144 3.56 5.60 -7.53
N ARG A 145 2.95 4.73 -6.74
CA ARG A 145 1.57 4.89 -6.25
C ARG A 145 1.38 6.22 -5.50
N ASN A 146 2.30 6.50 -4.57
CA ASN A 146 2.17 7.66 -3.69
C ASN A 146 2.49 8.96 -4.41
N LEU A 147 3.41 8.97 -5.37
CA LEU A 147 3.63 10.12 -6.25
C LEU A 147 2.41 10.42 -7.12
N LEU A 148 1.81 9.40 -7.72
CA LEU A 148 0.61 9.57 -8.54
C LEU A 148 -0.63 9.96 -7.70
N ARG A 149 -0.65 9.63 -6.41
CA ARG A 149 -1.68 10.07 -5.48
C ARG A 149 -1.74 11.59 -5.33
N ILE A 150 -0.62 12.30 -5.60
CA ILE A 150 -0.59 13.77 -5.64
C ILE A 150 -1.50 14.26 -6.77
N ILE A 151 -1.40 13.62 -7.93
CA ILE A 151 -2.23 13.94 -9.09
C ILE A 151 -3.70 13.66 -8.76
N ASP A 152 -3.98 12.52 -8.13
CA ASP A 152 -5.33 12.15 -7.68
C ASP A 152 -5.89 13.11 -6.60
N SER A 153 -5.03 13.83 -5.86
CA SER A 153 -5.44 14.75 -4.79
C SER A 153 -5.81 16.14 -5.26
N LEU A 154 -5.57 16.49 -6.51
CA LEU A 154 -6.05 17.74 -7.10
C LEU A 154 -7.59 17.73 -7.13
N PRO A 155 -8.25 18.84 -6.76
CA PRO A 155 -9.70 18.87 -6.45
C PRO A 155 -10.59 18.38 -7.60
N PHE A 156 -10.20 18.59 -8.85
CA PHE A 156 -10.94 18.08 -10.01
C PHE A 156 -10.64 16.61 -10.32
N ILE A 157 -9.44 16.13 -10.02
CA ILE A 157 -8.98 14.77 -10.33
C ILE A 157 -9.35 13.80 -9.19
N TYR A 158 -9.60 14.32 -7.97
CA TYR A 158 -10.09 13.51 -6.85
C TYR A 158 -11.43 12.82 -7.16
N ILE A 159 -12.31 13.52 -7.86
CA ILE A 159 -13.59 12.98 -8.36
C ILE A 159 -13.31 11.88 -9.39
N VAL A 160 -12.35 12.09 -10.29
CA VAL A 160 -11.93 11.09 -11.29
C VAL A 160 -11.36 9.84 -10.60
N GLY A 161 -10.54 10.01 -9.55
CA GLY A 161 -10.02 8.89 -8.76
C GLY A 161 -11.12 8.04 -8.10
N ILE A 162 -12.17 8.68 -7.56
CA ILE A 162 -13.34 7.99 -7.00
C ILE A 162 -14.11 7.26 -8.09
N ILE A 163 -14.36 7.92 -9.23
CA ILE A 163 -15.07 7.32 -10.37
C ILE A 163 -14.28 6.11 -10.89
N LEU A 164 -12.96 6.20 -11.04
CA LEU A 164 -12.12 5.09 -11.48
C LEU A 164 -12.19 3.90 -10.52
N ILE A 165 -12.17 4.13 -9.20
CA ILE A 165 -12.32 3.04 -8.23
C ILE A 165 -13.70 2.39 -8.32
N ALA A 166 -14.75 3.18 -8.56
CA ALA A 166 -16.12 2.68 -8.67
C ALA A 166 -16.37 1.96 -10.00
N ALA A 167 -15.77 2.45 -11.09
CA ALA A 167 -15.97 1.94 -12.44
C ALA A 167 -15.03 0.77 -12.81
N THR A 168 -13.95 0.55 -12.06
CA THR A 168 -12.97 -0.50 -12.37
C THR A 168 -13.30 -1.78 -11.62
N ASP A 169 -13.33 -2.94 -12.30
CA ASP A 169 -13.59 -4.26 -11.70
C ASP A 169 -12.64 -4.58 -10.54
N LYS A 170 -11.41 -4.09 -10.58
CA LYS A 170 -10.39 -4.28 -9.53
C LYS A 170 -10.36 -3.16 -8.49
N HIS A 171 -11.30 -2.20 -8.55
CA HIS A 171 -11.35 -1.05 -7.64
C HIS A 171 -9.99 -0.33 -7.51
N GLN A 172 -9.32 -0.05 -8.62
CA GLN A 172 -7.99 0.54 -8.67
C GLN A 172 -8.06 2.05 -8.93
N ARG A 173 -7.18 2.83 -8.26
CA ARG A 173 -6.90 4.22 -8.60
C ARG A 173 -5.88 4.28 -9.74
N LEU A 174 -5.70 5.46 -10.35
CA LEU A 174 -4.69 5.65 -11.39
C LEU A 174 -3.31 5.19 -10.95
N GLY A 175 -2.89 5.57 -9.74
CA GLY A 175 -1.63 5.14 -9.14
C GLY A 175 -1.54 3.62 -8.92
N ASP A 176 -2.64 2.96 -8.54
CA ASP A 176 -2.69 1.51 -8.37
C ASP A 176 -2.55 0.78 -9.71
N MET A 177 -3.16 1.32 -10.77
CA MET A 177 -3.09 0.76 -12.13
C MET A 177 -1.66 0.83 -12.69
N LEU A 178 -1.02 2.00 -12.60
CA LEU A 178 0.34 2.19 -13.12
C LEU A 178 1.39 1.41 -12.31
N ALA A 179 1.22 1.30 -10.99
CA ALA A 179 2.07 0.48 -10.13
C ALA A 179 1.72 -1.02 -10.17
N LYS A 180 0.71 -1.44 -10.96
CA LYS A 180 0.21 -2.83 -11.04
C LYS A 180 -0.07 -3.43 -9.66
N THR A 181 -0.79 -2.70 -8.80
CA THR A 181 -1.11 -3.10 -7.43
C THR A 181 -2.61 -3.19 -7.20
N ILE A 182 -3.01 -4.00 -6.24
CA ILE A 182 -4.40 -4.17 -5.77
C ILE A 182 -4.45 -4.03 -4.26
N VAL A 183 -5.59 -3.66 -3.72
CA VAL A 183 -5.81 -3.63 -2.26
C VAL A 183 -6.82 -4.70 -1.89
N VAL A 184 -6.41 -5.60 -1.01
CA VAL A 184 -7.19 -6.76 -0.60
C VAL A 184 -7.49 -6.72 0.89
N LYS A 185 -8.52 -7.45 1.33
CA LYS A 185 -8.77 -7.72 2.75
C LYS A 185 -7.85 -8.84 3.23
N VAL A 186 -7.37 -8.73 4.46
CA VAL A 186 -6.49 -9.72 5.12
C VAL A 186 -7.16 -10.23 6.37
#